data_cb11a5eb41b8bb2f09a11a6cce85c05e
#
_entry.id   cb11a5eb41b8bb2f09a11a6cce85c05e
#
_cell.length_a   1.000
_cell.length_b   1.000
_cell.length_c   1.000
_cell.angle_alpha   90.00
_cell.angle_beta   90.00
_cell.angle_gamma   90.00
#
_symmetry.space_group_name_H-M   'P 1'
#
loop_
_entity.id
_entity.type
_entity.pdbx_description
1 polymer ?
#
loop_
_entity_poly.entity_id
_entity_poly.type
_entity_poly.pdbx_seq_one_letter_code
_entity_poly.pdbx_strand_id
1 'polypeptide(L)'
;MDKYQILSIVLGILLVLIIIVLSSRTRIYRTYQKYMKVGNKADITGKQLAYYSKKKLGLNQLSFALTDKKLGDAYSPKYKTLILSQEVCDTASLASMAIVSHEIGHAMQDSEKNLLFRFVRALGYIVRFTNKFIVPTLIIGIFLYIFKFPTIDTGYYFIITSIILFVLNILNQLLNIPIEFDASNRALKFLKANNIVSPSEYRKAKKLLSIAGQTYIAGLFDSLFIVRNKRRK
;
A
#
# COMPACT_ATOMS: atom_id res chain seq x y z
N MET A 1 7.48 9.05 37.05
CA MET A 1 6.72 7.93 36.44
C MET A 1 7.53 6.66 36.63
N ASP A 2 6.97 5.66 37.28
CA ASP A 2 7.65 4.39 37.54
C ASP A 2 7.82 3.61 36.22
N LYS A 3 8.90 2.79 36.13
CA LYS A 3 9.19 1.94 34.95
C LYS A 3 8.02 1.05 34.55
N TYR A 4 7.21 0.60 35.51
CA TYR A 4 6.02 -0.22 35.25
C TYR A 4 4.86 0.60 34.66
N GLN A 5 4.72 1.86 35.06
CA GLN A 5 3.74 2.79 34.46
C GLN A 5 4.11 3.11 33.01
N ILE A 6 5.39 3.36 32.73
CA ILE A 6 5.88 3.58 31.35
C ILE A 6 5.60 2.34 30.50
N LEU A 7 5.92 1.15 31.00
CA LEU A 7 5.70 -0.09 30.28
C LEU A 7 4.21 -0.33 29.99
N SER A 8 3.33 -0.11 30.98
CA SER A 8 1.88 -0.28 30.80
C SER A 8 1.30 0.68 29.77
N ILE A 9 1.77 1.94 29.74
CA ILE A 9 1.36 2.94 28.74
C ILE A 9 1.82 2.50 27.35
N VAL A 10 3.07 2.06 27.20
CA VAL A 10 3.62 1.59 25.91
C VAL A 10 2.83 0.37 25.41
N LEU A 11 2.56 -0.61 26.28
CA LEU A 11 1.75 -1.77 25.91
C LEU A 11 0.31 -1.40 25.55
N GLY A 12 -0.30 -0.44 26.24
CA GLY A 12 -1.63 0.08 25.93
C GLY A 12 -1.66 0.76 24.54
N ILE A 13 -0.70 1.62 24.25
CA ILE A 13 -0.56 2.26 22.93
C ILE A 13 -0.39 1.19 21.84
N LEU A 14 0.47 0.21 22.06
CA LEU A 14 0.72 -0.88 21.14
C LEU A 14 -0.56 -1.67 20.83
N LEU A 15 -1.34 -2.01 21.85
CA LEU A 15 -2.62 -2.70 21.69
C LEU A 15 -3.62 -1.89 20.87
N VAL A 16 -3.76 -0.59 21.15
CA VAL A 16 -4.64 0.30 20.38
C VAL A 16 -4.21 0.35 18.92
N LEU A 17 -2.90 0.46 18.64
CA LEU A 17 -2.37 0.46 17.29
C LEU A 17 -2.67 -0.86 16.55
N ILE A 18 -2.52 -2.01 17.19
CA ILE A 18 -2.88 -3.32 16.62
C ILE A 18 -4.37 -3.35 16.23
N ILE A 19 -5.25 -2.88 17.13
CA ILE A 19 -6.70 -2.86 16.88
C ILE A 19 -7.02 -1.96 15.66
N ILE A 20 -6.38 -0.79 15.54
CA ILE A 20 -6.55 0.12 14.40
C ILE A 20 -6.15 -0.55 13.10
N VAL A 21 -5.00 -1.23 13.06
CA VAL A 21 -4.50 -1.95 11.88
C VAL A 21 -5.46 -3.07 11.46
N LEU A 22 -5.83 -3.93 12.39
CA LEU A 22 -6.72 -5.06 12.11
C LEU A 22 -8.11 -4.60 11.64
N SER A 23 -8.66 -3.56 12.27
CA SER A 23 -9.96 -2.99 11.89
C SER A 23 -9.92 -2.37 10.49
N SER A 24 -8.84 -1.68 10.13
CA SER A 24 -8.66 -1.07 8.81
C SER A 24 -8.59 -2.13 7.70
N ARG A 25 -7.83 -3.21 7.91
CA ARG A 25 -7.77 -4.33 6.96
C ARG A 25 -9.10 -5.01 6.74
N THR A 26 -9.84 -5.26 7.82
CA THR A 26 -11.17 -5.86 7.74
C THR A 26 -12.15 -4.95 7.00
N ARG A 27 -12.08 -3.63 7.23
CA ARG A 27 -12.93 -2.64 6.57
C ARG A 27 -12.72 -2.61 5.07
N ILE A 28 -11.45 -2.60 4.59
CA ILE A 28 -11.16 -2.59 3.16
C ILE A 28 -11.63 -3.87 2.50
N TYR A 29 -11.35 -5.03 3.09
CA TYR A 29 -11.77 -6.32 2.55
C TYR A 29 -13.29 -6.43 2.42
N ARG A 30 -14.04 -6.05 3.46
CA ARG A 30 -15.51 -6.03 3.43
C ARG A 30 -16.05 -5.07 2.37
N THR A 31 -15.44 -3.89 2.22
CA THR A 31 -15.87 -2.90 1.23
C THR A 31 -15.57 -3.39 -0.19
N TYR A 32 -14.40 -3.99 -0.41
CA TYR A 32 -14.04 -4.65 -1.66
C TYR A 32 -15.07 -5.72 -2.04
N GLN A 33 -15.31 -6.69 -1.14
CA GLN A 33 -16.27 -7.76 -1.38
C GLN A 33 -17.69 -7.25 -1.65
N LYS A 34 -18.11 -6.19 -0.96
CA LYS A 34 -19.41 -5.54 -1.21
C LYS A 34 -19.49 -4.99 -2.63
N TYR A 35 -18.46 -4.27 -3.08
CA TYR A 35 -18.51 -3.60 -4.39
C TYR A 35 -18.11 -4.53 -5.55
N MET A 36 -17.48 -5.67 -5.30
CA MET A 36 -17.31 -6.74 -6.29
C MET A 36 -18.65 -7.33 -6.73
N LYS A 37 -19.65 -7.35 -5.83
CA LYS A 37 -21.03 -7.83 -6.12
C LYS A 37 -21.91 -6.77 -6.78
N VAL A 38 -21.44 -5.54 -6.94
CA VAL A 38 -22.18 -4.45 -7.58
C VAL A 38 -21.66 -4.26 -8.99
N GLY A 39 -22.50 -4.56 -9.98
CA GLY A 39 -22.18 -4.31 -11.40
C GLY A 39 -21.96 -2.83 -11.66
N ASN A 40 -21.09 -2.50 -12.60
CA ASN A 40 -20.93 -1.15 -13.11
C ASN A 40 -21.88 -0.89 -14.28
N LYS A 41 -22.39 0.33 -14.41
CA LYS A 41 -23.39 0.72 -15.41
C LYS A 41 -22.88 0.58 -16.86
N ALA A 42 -21.57 0.73 -17.06
CA ALA A 42 -20.95 0.59 -18.37
C ALA A 42 -20.78 -0.87 -18.80
N ASP A 43 -21.07 -1.82 -17.93
CA ASP A 43 -20.90 -3.27 -18.11
C ASP A 43 -19.53 -3.67 -18.67
N ILE A 44 -18.50 -2.98 -18.22
CA ILE A 44 -17.10 -3.22 -18.63
C ILE A 44 -16.34 -3.97 -17.55
N THR A 45 -15.63 -5.02 -17.96
CA THR A 45 -14.74 -5.78 -17.08
C THR A 45 -13.47 -4.98 -16.78
N GLY A 46 -12.74 -5.37 -15.72
CA GLY A 46 -11.47 -4.74 -15.40
C GLY A 46 -10.46 -4.83 -16.54
N LYS A 47 -10.41 -5.96 -17.24
CA LYS A 47 -9.57 -6.16 -18.43
C LYS A 47 -9.93 -5.18 -19.55
N GLN A 48 -11.20 -5.06 -19.88
CA GLN A 48 -11.67 -4.13 -20.91
C GLN A 48 -11.33 -2.69 -20.57
N LEU A 49 -11.54 -2.29 -19.31
CA LEU A 49 -11.18 -0.96 -18.84
C LEU A 49 -9.68 -0.69 -18.92
N ALA A 50 -8.84 -1.67 -18.57
CA ALA A 50 -7.40 -1.56 -18.67
C ALA A 50 -6.92 -1.30 -20.11
N TYR A 51 -7.45 -2.07 -21.07
CA TYR A 51 -7.14 -1.85 -22.50
C TYR A 51 -7.68 -0.53 -23.03
N TYR A 52 -8.91 -0.16 -22.65
CA TYR A 52 -9.49 1.14 -23.02
C TYR A 52 -8.63 2.29 -22.49
N SER A 53 -8.23 2.22 -21.20
CA SER A 53 -7.40 3.25 -20.57
C SER A 53 -6.03 3.35 -21.21
N LYS A 54 -5.37 2.23 -21.52
CA LYS A 54 -4.09 2.20 -22.24
C LYS A 54 -4.17 2.97 -23.54
N LYS A 55 -5.19 2.69 -24.38
CA LYS A 55 -5.41 3.35 -25.68
C LYS A 55 -5.73 4.83 -25.50
N LYS A 56 -6.65 5.16 -24.61
CA LYS A 56 -7.16 6.53 -24.41
C LYS A 56 -6.10 7.48 -23.85
N LEU A 57 -5.19 6.98 -23.01
CA LEU A 57 -4.14 7.75 -22.35
C LEU A 57 -2.78 7.68 -23.08
N GLY A 58 -2.69 6.97 -24.20
CA GLY A 58 -1.44 6.83 -24.95
C GLY A 58 -0.34 6.08 -24.18
N LEU A 59 -0.70 5.20 -23.24
CA LEU A 59 0.24 4.42 -22.42
C LEU A 59 0.80 3.23 -23.21
N ASN A 60 1.46 3.48 -24.33
CA ASN A 60 1.88 2.44 -25.29
C ASN A 60 2.79 1.37 -24.68
N GLN A 61 3.65 1.74 -23.74
CA GLN A 61 4.56 0.83 -23.06
C GLN A 61 3.90 -0.04 -21.99
N LEU A 62 2.62 0.23 -21.62
CA LEU A 62 1.93 -0.50 -20.57
C LEU A 62 1.66 -1.94 -21.03
N SER A 63 2.19 -2.90 -20.29
CA SER A 63 1.89 -4.32 -20.43
C SER A 63 0.94 -4.80 -19.33
N PHE A 64 0.43 -6.02 -19.47
CA PHE A 64 -0.55 -6.61 -18.55
C PHE A 64 -0.06 -7.97 -18.08
N ALA A 65 -0.25 -8.27 -16.79
CA ALA A 65 0.03 -9.56 -16.17
C ALA A 65 -1.10 -9.94 -15.21
N LEU A 66 -1.29 -11.24 -15.02
CA LEU A 66 -2.24 -11.78 -14.06
C LEU A 66 -1.52 -12.16 -12.76
N THR A 67 -2.28 -12.13 -11.66
CA THR A 67 -1.85 -12.66 -10.36
C THR A 67 -2.96 -13.47 -9.70
N ASP A 68 -2.60 -14.60 -9.10
CA ASP A 68 -3.54 -15.42 -8.32
C ASP A 68 -3.82 -14.83 -6.93
N LYS A 69 -3.08 -13.79 -6.54
CA LYS A 69 -3.22 -13.19 -5.23
C LYS A 69 -4.41 -12.24 -5.22
N LYS A 70 -5.43 -12.55 -4.40
CA LYS A 70 -6.55 -11.64 -4.13
C LYS A 70 -6.04 -10.31 -3.55
N LEU A 71 -6.57 -9.20 -4.05
CA LEU A 71 -6.09 -7.85 -3.72
C LEU A 71 -4.58 -7.68 -3.99
N GLY A 72 -4.06 -8.40 -4.98
CA GLY A 72 -2.68 -8.30 -5.43
C GLY A 72 -2.52 -7.39 -6.65
N ASP A 73 -3.58 -6.68 -6.98
CA ASP A 73 -3.60 -5.71 -8.07
C ASP A 73 -2.58 -4.61 -7.82
N ALA A 74 -1.78 -4.28 -8.81
CA ALA A 74 -0.70 -3.30 -8.68
C ALA A 74 -0.17 -2.83 -10.03
N TYR A 75 0.29 -1.59 -10.10
CA TYR A 75 1.15 -1.13 -11.17
C TYR A 75 2.62 -1.31 -10.80
N SER A 76 3.39 -1.91 -11.71
CA SER A 76 4.84 -2.06 -11.59
C SER A 76 5.59 -1.05 -12.47
N PRO A 77 6.15 0.04 -11.89
CA PRO A 77 6.90 1.04 -12.65
C PRO A 77 8.15 0.49 -13.33
N LYS A 78 8.81 -0.49 -12.70
CA LYS A 78 10.03 -1.12 -13.23
C LYS A 78 9.78 -1.83 -14.56
N TYR A 79 8.65 -2.53 -14.66
CA TYR A 79 8.31 -3.34 -15.84
C TYR A 79 7.23 -2.69 -16.70
N LYS A 80 6.74 -1.48 -16.34
CA LYS A 80 5.59 -0.83 -16.98
C LYS A 80 4.40 -1.76 -17.12
N THR A 81 4.13 -2.55 -16.07
CA THR A 81 3.15 -3.63 -16.12
C THR A 81 2.03 -3.37 -15.13
N LEU A 82 0.80 -3.46 -15.60
CA LEU A 82 -0.39 -3.53 -14.79
C LEU A 82 -0.65 -4.98 -14.41
N ILE A 83 -0.52 -5.31 -13.14
CA ILE A 83 -0.75 -6.64 -12.58
C ILE A 83 -2.16 -6.63 -12.00
N LEU A 84 -3.01 -7.55 -12.48
CA LEU A 84 -4.40 -7.64 -12.04
C LEU A 84 -4.72 -9.06 -11.56
N SER A 85 -5.55 -9.18 -10.53
CA SER A 85 -6.10 -10.45 -10.12
C SER A 85 -7.14 -10.93 -11.13
N GLN A 86 -7.29 -12.26 -11.28
CA GLN A 86 -8.25 -12.85 -12.19
C GLN A 86 -9.68 -12.35 -11.93
N GLU A 87 -10.06 -12.27 -10.64
CA GLU A 87 -11.37 -11.77 -10.22
C GLU A 87 -11.61 -10.33 -10.69
N VAL A 88 -10.61 -9.44 -10.57
CA VAL A 88 -10.70 -8.04 -11.03
C VAL A 88 -10.72 -7.95 -12.55
N CYS A 89 -9.93 -8.79 -13.25
CA CYS A 89 -9.89 -8.84 -14.71
C CYS A 89 -11.24 -9.16 -15.34
N ASP A 90 -11.90 -10.20 -14.83
CA ASP A 90 -13.03 -10.83 -15.51
C ASP A 90 -14.39 -10.28 -15.05
N THR A 91 -14.43 -9.50 -13.97
CA THR A 91 -15.70 -9.02 -13.40
C THR A 91 -16.01 -7.59 -13.84
N ALA A 92 -17.24 -7.37 -14.36
CA ALA A 92 -17.77 -6.05 -14.65
C ALA A 92 -18.37 -5.40 -13.38
N SER A 93 -17.55 -5.24 -12.33
CA SER A 93 -17.98 -4.71 -11.05
C SER A 93 -17.48 -3.28 -10.80
N LEU A 94 -18.13 -2.61 -9.84
CA LEU A 94 -17.70 -1.29 -9.40
C LEU A 94 -16.32 -1.34 -8.72
N ALA A 95 -16.01 -2.44 -8.01
CA ALA A 95 -14.69 -2.60 -7.39
C ALA A 95 -13.61 -2.82 -8.44
N SER A 96 -13.83 -3.71 -9.43
CA SER A 96 -12.89 -3.92 -10.54
C SER A 96 -12.60 -2.62 -11.28
N MET A 97 -13.62 -1.85 -11.59
CA MET A 97 -13.50 -0.57 -12.25
C MET A 97 -12.66 0.43 -11.41
N ALA A 98 -12.92 0.55 -10.11
CA ALA A 98 -12.19 1.46 -9.25
C ALA A 98 -10.72 1.06 -9.08
N ILE A 99 -10.45 -0.24 -8.87
CA ILE A 99 -9.09 -0.78 -8.71
C ILE A 99 -8.26 -0.58 -9.98
N VAL A 100 -8.77 -1.02 -11.13
CA VAL A 100 -8.06 -0.86 -12.39
C VAL A 100 -7.76 0.60 -12.68
N SER A 101 -8.73 1.50 -12.46
CA SER A 101 -8.51 2.94 -12.66
C SER A 101 -7.46 3.50 -11.70
N HIS A 102 -7.40 3.01 -10.47
CA HIS A 102 -6.38 3.42 -9.50
C HIS A 102 -4.96 3.04 -9.97
N GLU A 103 -4.79 1.79 -10.40
CA GLU A 103 -3.49 1.32 -10.92
C GLU A 103 -3.10 2.03 -12.23
N ILE A 104 -4.07 2.38 -13.07
CA ILE A 104 -3.86 3.29 -14.20
C ILE A 104 -3.45 4.69 -13.73
N GLY A 105 -3.98 5.18 -12.61
CA GLY A 105 -3.54 6.42 -11.98
C GLY A 105 -2.04 6.43 -11.67
N HIS A 106 -1.51 5.32 -11.16
CA HIS A 106 -0.07 5.15 -10.96
C HIS A 106 0.71 5.09 -12.28
N ALA A 107 0.16 4.44 -13.31
CA ALA A 107 0.76 4.44 -14.64
C ALA A 107 0.83 5.85 -15.26
N MET A 108 -0.19 6.69 -15.01
CA MET A 108 -0.18 8.10 -15.40
C MET A 108 0.91 8.89 -14.68
N GLN A 109 1.02 8.74 -13.34
CA GLN A 109 2.09 9.38 -12.55
C GLN A 109 3.48 9.05 -13.08
N ASP A 110 3.69 7.80 -13.45
CA ASP A 110 4.96 7.32 -13.98
C ASP A 110 5.22 7.85 -15.41
N SER A 111 4.20 7.85 -16.28
CA SER A 111 4.32 8.37 -17.66
C SER A 111 4.61 9.86 -17.70
N GLU A 112 4.05 10.63 -16.77
CA GLU A 112 4.30 12.06 -16.58
C GLU A 112 5.62 12.36 -15.87
N LYS A 113 6.39 11.32 -15.48
CA LYS A 113 7.66 11.45 -14.75
C LYS A 113 7.52 12.21 -13.44
N ASN A 114 6.39 12.02 -12.73
CA ASN A 114 6.14 12.68 -11.45
C ASN A 114 7.31 12.45 -10.48
N LEU A 115 7.95 13.54 -10.06
CA LEU A 115 9.19 13.48 -9.26
C LEU A 115 8.98 12.83 -7.89
N LEU A 116 7.88 13.18 -7.22
CA LEU A 116 7.56 12.58 -5.92
C LEU A 116 7.32 11.07 -6.05
N PHE A 117 6.55 10.65 -7.05
CA PHE A 117 6.29 9.23 -7.32
C PHE A 117 7.61 8.47 -7.55
N ARG A 118 8.50 9.00 -8.39
CA ARG A 118 9.80 8.37 -8.70
C ARG A 118 10.70 8.30 -7.48
N PHE A 119 10.80 9.40 -6.72
CA PHE A 119 11.59 9.46 -5.50
C PHE A 119 11.12 8.44 -4.46
N VAL A 120 9.82 8.41 -4.16
CA VAL A 120 9.27 7.51 -3.15
C VAL A 120 9.35 6.05 -3.60
N ARG A 121 9.20 5.76 -4.89
CA ARG A 121 9.43 4.40 -5.41
C ARG A 121 10.88 3.97 -5.27
N ALA A 122 11.86 4.84 -5.56
CA ALA A 122 13.28 4.56 -5.35
C ALA A 122 13.58 4.33 -3.86
N LEU A 123 13.11 5.22 -2.99
CA LEU A 123 13.24 5.06 -1.54
C LEU A 123 12.60 3.75 -1.05
N GLY A 124 11.44 3.39 -1.58
CA GLY A 124 10.74 2.15 -1.25
C GLY A 124 11.53 0.88 -1.61
N TYR A 125 12.43 0.89 -2.59
CA TYR A 125 13.33 -0.24 -2.85
C TYR A 125 14.35 -0.37 -1.73
N ILE A 126 14.96 0.73 -1.30
CA ILE A 126 15.93 0.78 -0.20
C ILE A 126 15.25 0.30 1.09
N VAL A 127 14.10 0.89 1.43
CA VAL A 127 13.34 0.56 2.64
C VAL A 127 12.92 -0.91 2.68
N ARG A 128 12.46 -1.49 1.58
CA ARG A 128 12.14 -2.94 1.53
C ARG A 128 13.34 -3.84 1.81
N PHE A 129 14.52 -3.42 1.36
CA PHE A 129 15.74 -4.16 1.65
C PHE A 129 16.12 -4.03 3.13
N THR A 130 16.15 -2.80 3.66
CA THR A 130 16.59 -2.50 5.03
C THR A 130 15.62 -2.97 6.11
N ASN A 131 14.31 -3.06 5.81
CA ASN A 131 13.30 -3.55 6.75
C ASN A 131 13.59 -4.94 7.32
N LYS A 132 14.33 -5.78 6.58
CA LYS A 132 14.71 -7.12 7.04
C LYS A 132 15.69 -7.08 8.22
N PHE A 133 16.39 -5.96 8.37
CA PHE A 133 17.45 -5.80 9.37
C PHE A 133 16.97 -5.06 10.63
N ILE A 134 15.81 -4.41 10.61
CA ILE A 134 15.32 -3.63 11.76
C ILE A 134 15.23 -4.49 13.02
N VAL A 135 14.49 -5.61 12.96
CA VAL A 135 14.29 -6.47 14.14
C VAL A 135 15.56 -7.22 14.52
N PRO A 136 16.29 -7.89 13.62
CA PRO A 136 17.56 -8.53 13.98
C PRO A 136 18.55 -7.55 14.62
N THR A 137 18.73 -6.36 14.05
CA THR A 137 19.64 -5.35 14.57
C THR A 137 19.21 -4.88 15.96
N LEU A 138 17.91 -4.70 16.19
CA LEU A 138 17.37 -4.32 17.49
C LEU A 138 17.64 -5.40 18.54
N ILE A 139 17.35 -6.67 18.23
CA ILE A 139 17.56 -7.81 19.15
C ILE A 139 19.04 -7.95 19.51
N ILE A 140 19.91 -7.92 18.49
CA ILE A 140 21.37 -7.98 18.70
C ILE A 140 21.82 -6.80 19.56
N GLY A 141 21.33 -5.57 19.25
CA GLY A 141 21.68 -4.38 20.02
C GLY A 141 21.28 -4.47 21.49
N ILE A 142 20.08 -4.94 21.78
CA ILE A 142 19.61 -5.16 23.17
C ILE A 142 20.47 -6.20 23.88
N PHE A 143 20.79 -7.31 23.22
CA PHE A 143 21.64 -8.37 23.77
C PHE A 143 23.04 -7.81 24.13
N LEU A 144 23.72 -7.18 23.16
CA LEU A 144 25.04 -6.61 23.38
C LEU A 144 25.05 -5.52 24.46
N TYR A 145 24.00 -4.70 24.53
CA TYR A 145 23.84 -3.68 25.54
C TYR A 145 23.70 -4.25 26.96
N ILE A 146 22.87 -5.29 27.13
CA ILE A 146 22.64 -5.95 28.44
C ILE A 146 23.92 -6.65 28.92
N PHE A 147 24.60 -7.39 28.04
CA PHE A 147 25.80 -8.16 28.37
C PHE A 147 27.08 -7.32 28.33
N LYS A 148 26.99 -6.04 27.93
CA LYS A 148 28.12 -5.11 27.80
C LYS A 148 29.24 -5.68 26.91
N PHE A 149 28.89 -6.42 25.85
CA PHE A 149 29.85 -7.12 24.99
C PHE A 149 29.89 -6.54 23.56
N PRO A 150 31.07 -6.31 22.97
CA PRO A 150 32.38 -6.17 23.65
C PRO A 150 32.45 -4.94 24.52
N THR A 151 31.60 -3.94 24.27
CA THR A 151 31.42 -2.73 25.06
C THR A 151 29.93 -2.34 25.09
N ILE A 152 29.50 -1.52 26.05
CA ILE A 152 28.13 -0.99 26.13
C ILE A 152 27.77 -0.17 24.88
N ASP A 153 28.74 0.57 24.34
CA ASP A 153 28.56 1.43 23.18
C ASP A 153 28.23 0.64 21.90
N THR A 154 28.76 -0.57 21.77
CA THR A 154 28.47 -1.43 20.62
C THR A 154 26.96 -1.75 20.55
N GLY A 155 26.36 -2.17 21.68
CA GLY A 155 24.93 -2.43 21.76
C GLY A 155 24.09 -1.17 21.49
N TYR A 156 24.52 -0.03 22.01
CA TYR A 156 23.88 1.25 21.78
C TYR A 156 23.83 1.62 20.28
N TYR A 157 24.94 1.48 19.53
CA TYR A 157 24.98 1.78 18.10
C TYR A 157 24.06 0.86 17.28
N PHE A 158 23.95 -0.41 17.64
CA PHE A 158 23.00 -1.34 16.98
C PHE A 158 21.54 -0.89 17.22
N ILE A 159 21.18 -0.49 18.45
CA ILE A 159 19.84 0.01 18.77
C ILE A 159 19.54 1.29 17.97
N ILE A 160 20.46 2.26 17.95
CA ILE A 160 20.28 3.51 17.20
C ILE A 160 20.14 3.22 15.69
N THR A 161 20.94 2.33 15.14
CA THR A 161 20.82 1.92 13.73
C THR A 161 19.44 1.35 13.44
N SER A 162 18.91 0.48 14.30
CA SER A 162 17.55 -0.06 14.15
C SER A 162 16.49 1.05 14.17
N ILE A 163 16.61 2.02 15.07
CA ILE A 163 15.70 3.17 15.16
C ILE A 163 15.76 4.01 13.88
N ILE A 164 16.95 4.30 13.34
CA ILE A 164 17.11 5.06 12.10
C ILE A 164 16.43 4.34 10.94
N LEU A 165 16.66 3.03 10.78
CA LEU A 165 16.02 2.23 9.73
C LEU A 165 14.49 2.24 9.87
N PHE A 166 13.99 2.18 11.09
CA PHE A 166 12.55 2.25 11.38
C PHE A 166 11.96 3.64 11.03
N VAL A 167 12.64 4.72 11.38
CA VAL A 167 12.22 6.08 11.02
C VAL A 167 12.19 6.26 9.50
N LEU A 168 13.19 5.76 8.77
CA LEU A 168 13.19 5.78 7.30
C LEU A 168 11.99 5.03 6.70
N ASN A 169 11.59 3.91 7.31
CA ASN A 169 10.39 3.19 6.90
C ASN A 169 9.12 4.04 7.10
N ILE A 170 8.97 4.67 8.26
CA ILE A 170 7.84 5.57 8.55
C ILE A 170 7.80 6.71 7.53
N LEU A 171 8.92 7.38 7.27
CA LEU A 171 9.00 8.47 6.30
C LEU A 171 8.59 8.02 4.90
N ASN A 172 9.06 6.86 4.45
CA ASN A 172 8.64 6.32 3.15
C ASN A 172 7.13 6.07 3.07
N GLN A 173 6.52 5.57 4.13
CA GLN A 173 5.08 5.33 4.18
C GLN A 173 4.28 6.65 4.18
N LEU A 174 4.72 7.66 4.94
CA LEU A 174 4.10 8.99 4.95
C LEU A 174 4.17 9.64 3.57
N LEU A 175 5.30 9.53 2.88
CA LEU A 175 5.48 10.05 1.53
C LEU A 175 4.65 9.30 0.47
N ASN A 176 4.26 8.05 0.72
CA ASN A 176 3.33 7.33 -0.16
C ASN A 176 1.90 7.88 -0.09
N ILE A 177 1.46 8.44 1.05
CA ILE A 177 0.08 8.93 1.22
C ILE A 177 -0.34 9.90 0.11
N PRO A 178 0.38 11.01 -0.17
CA PRO A 178 0.00 11.93 -1.23
C PRO A 178 0.00 11.29 -2.62
N ILE A 179 0.87 10.32 -2.87
CA ILE A 179 0.92 9.57 -4.14
C ILE A 179 -0.36 8.76 -4.35
N GLU A 180 -0.82 8.06 -3.32
CA GLU A 180 -2.03 7.24 -3.37
C GLU A 180 -3.29 8.09 -3.55
N PHE A 181 -3.34 9.24 -2.87
CA PHE A 181 -4.45 10.19 -3.07
C PHE A 181 -4.44 10.79 -4.49
N ASP A 182 -3.28 11.12 -5.03
CA ASP A 182 -3.17 11.62 -6.41
C ASP A 182 -3.56 10.54 -7.42
N ALA A 183 -3.10 9.29 -7.27
CA ALA A 183 -3.51 8.17 -8.12
C ALA A 183 -5.04 7.96 -8.09
N SER A 184 -5.64 7.98 -6.90
CA SER A 184 -7.09 7.88 -6.72
C SER A 184 -7.85 9.05 -7.39
N ASN A 185 -7.34 10.28 -7.27
CA ASN A 185 -7.93 11.45 -7.90
C ASN A 185 -7.84 11.38 -9.42
N ARG A 186 -6.72 10.91 -9.97
CA ARG A 186 -6.54 10.68 -11.43
C ARG A 186 -7.51 9.62 -11.92
N ALA A 187 -7.65 8.51 -11.19
CA ALA A 187 -8.64 7.47 -11.47
C ALA A 187 -10.06 8.03 -11.57
N LEU A 188 -10.48 8.77 -10.57
CA LEU A 188 -11.83 9.35 -10.52
C LEU A 188 -12.06 10.40 -11.62
N LYS A 189 -11.07 11.24 -11.91
CA LYS A 189 -11.12 12.22 -13.02
C LYS A 189 -11.24 11.51 -14.36
N PHE A 190 -10.44 10.46 -14.59
CA PHE A 190 -10.46 9.66 -15.81
C PHE A 190 -11.84 9.01 -16.03
N LEU A 191 -12.38 8.33 -15.00
CA LEU A 191 -13.70 7.69 -15.07
C LEU A 191 -14.81 8.71 -15.40
N LYS A 192 -14.78 9.88 -14.76
CA LYS A 192 -15.77 10.96 -14.97
C LYS A 192 -15.63 11.58 -16.35
N ALA A 193 -14.42 11.93 -16.77
CA ALA A 193 -14.17 12.59 -18.06
C ALA A 193 -14.55 11.73 -19.26
N ASN A 194 -14.52 10.41 -19.12
CA ASN A 194 -14.90 9.46 -20.17
C ASN A 194 -16.33 8.93 -20.03
N ASN A 195 -17.15 9.49 -19.13
CA ASN A 195 -18.54 9.08 -18.88
C ASN A 195 -18.70 7.58 -18.54
N ILE A 196 -17.67 6.97 -17.94
CA ILE A 196 -17.66 5.54 -17.57
C ILE A 196 -18.50 5.30 -16.32
N VAL A 197 -18.65 6.32 -15.47
CA VAL A 197 -19.38 6.24 -14.18
C VAL A 197 -20.55 7.21 -14.15
N SER A 198 -21.66 6.75 -13.59
CA SER A 198 -22.75 7.62 -13.18
C SER A 198 -22.38 8.42 -11.91
N PRO A 199 -23.11 9.49 -11.56
CA PRO A 199 -22.86 10.27 -10.33
C PRO A 199 -22.93 9.43 -9.05
N SER A 200 -23.79 8.40 -9.02
CA SER A 200 -23.92 7.48 -7.89
C SER A 200 -22.71 6.54 -7.77
N GLU A 201 -22.26 5.99 -8.89
CA GLU A 201 -21.07 5.13 -8.96
C GLU A 201 -19.79 5.90 -8.64
N TYR A 202 -19.67 7.14 -9.11
CA TYR A 202 -18.55 8.02 -8.77
C TYR A 202 -18.41 8.15 -7.24
N ARG A 203 -19.50 8.40 -6.51
CA ARG A 203 -19.48 8.49 -5.04
C ARG A 203 -19.04 7.19 -4.39
N LYS A 204 -19.51 6.04 -4.90
CA LYS A 204 -19.14 4.70 -4.40
C LYS A 204 -17.67 4.37 -4.70
N ALA A 205 -17.19 4.64 -5.91
CA ALA A 205 -15.79 4.48 -6.29
C ALA A 205 -14.87 5.37 -5.43
N LYS A 206 -15.23 6.65 -5.25
CA LYS A 206 -14.52 7.56 -4.36
C LYS A 206 -14.43 7.02 -2.93
N LYS A 207 -15.53 6.48 -2.39
CA LYS A 207 -15.55 5.87 -1.06
C LYS A 207 -14.62 4.65 -0.98
N LEU A 208 -14.62 3.76 -1.98
CA LEU A 208 -13.74 2.59 -2.03
C LEU A 208 -12.27 3.01 -2.06
N LEU A 209 -11.91 3.93 -2.95
CA LEU A 209 -10.54 4.42 -3.10
C LEU A 209 -10.05 5.21 -1.86
N SER A 210 -10.93 5.96 -1.21
CA SER A 210 -10.61 6.64 0.06
C SER A 210 -10.31 5.65 1.18
N ILE A 211 -11.07 4.55 1.29
CA ILE A 211 -10.82 3.51 2.29
C ILE A 211 -9.50 2.78 1.96
N ALA A 212 -9.21 2.54 0.68
CA ALA A 212 -7.94 1.97 0.26
C ALA A 212 -6.76 2.88 0.63
N GLY A 213 -6.86 4.19 0.39
CA GLY A 213 -5.85 5.17 0.81
C GLY A 213 -5.61 5.20 2.33
N GLN A 214 -6.64 5.02 3.14
CA GLN A 214 -6.51 4.95 4.60
C GLN A 214 -5.73 3.73 5.09
N THR A 215 -5.63 2.64 4.30
CA THR A 215 -4.82 1.47 4.68
C THR A 215 -3.33 1.74 4.63
N TYR A 216 -2.88 2.75 3.88
CA TYR A 216 -1.48 3.19 3.95
C TYR A 216 -1.15 3.82 5.29
N ILE A 217 -2.10 4.53 5.90
CA ILE A 217 -1.96 5.03 7.29
C ILE A 217 -1.89 3.84 8.26
N ALA A 218 -2.72 2.82 8.06
CA ALA A 218 -2.64 1.58 8.86
C ALA A 218 -1.35 0.79 8.59
N GLY A 219 -0.80 0.84 7.39
CA GLY A 219 0.47 0.23 7.00
C GLY A 219 1.68 0.81 7.73
N LEU A 220 1.61 2.06 8.24
CA LEU A 220 2.62 2.62 9.15
C LEU A 220 2.84 1.70 10.36
N PHE A 221 1.78 1.08 10.84
CA PHE A 221 1.82 0.19 11.99
C PHE A 221 2.15 -1.26 11.62
N ASP A 222 1.89 -1.68 10.38
CA ASP A 222 2.28 -3.01 9.88
C ASP A 222 3.78 -3.22 9.84
N SER A 223 4.54 -2.15 9.66
CA SER A 223 6.00 -2.19 9.68
C SER A 223 6.58 -2.42 11.07
N LEU A 224 5.81 -2.11 12.12
CA LEU A 224 6.16 -2.42 13.51
C LEU A 224 6.03 -3.92 13.81
N PHE A 225 5.15 -4.61 13.10
CA PHE A 225 4.85 -6.01 13.34
C PHE A 225 5.29 -6.85 12.14
N ILE A 226 6.60 -7.13 12.02
CA ILE A 226 7.15 -8.05 11.04
C ILE A 226 6.80 -9.49 11.43
N VAL A 227 5.52 -9.80 11.47
CA VAL A 227 5.05 -11.18 11.38
C VAL A 227 4.66 -11.42 9.92
N ARG A 228 5.68 -11.61 9.10
CA ARG A 228 5.51 -12.09 7.74
C ARG A 228 5.06 -13.55 7.82
N ASN A 229 3.75 -13.74 7.85
CA ASN A 229 3.16 -15.05 7.66
C ASN A 229 3.54 -15.55 6.27
N LYS A 230 4.68 -16.26 6.19
CA LYS A 230 5.01 -17.14 5.07
C LYS A 230 3.98 -18.28 5.10
N ARG A 231 2.77 -18.05 4.62
CA ARG A 231 1.90 -19.15 4.23
C ARG A 231 2.42 -19.67 2.91
N ARG A 232 3.14 -20.74 3.04
CA ARG A 232 3.33 -21.97 2.25
C ARG A 232 2.53 -22.00 0.94
N LYS A 233 3.30 -22.47 -0.04
CA LYS A 233 2.97 -23.00 -1.35
C LYS A 233 1.58 -23.61 -1.48
#